data_6fb80165a47a00282d000ca2d5445076
#
_entry.id   6fb80165a47a00282d000ca2d5445076
#
_cell.length_a   1.000
_cell.length_b   1.000
_cell.length_c   1.000
_cell.angle_alpha   90.00
_cell.angle_beta   90.00
_cell.angle_gamma   90.00
#
_symmetry.space_group_name_H-M   'P 1'
#
loop_
_entity.id
_entity.type
_entity.pdbx_description
1 polymer ?
#
loop_
_entity_poly.entity_id
_entity_poly.type
_entity_poly.pdbx_seq_one_letter_code
_entity_poly.pdbx_strand_id
1 'polypeptide(L)'
;MTHISTWIDEYHKGSRFGLNGEILIKQNSKYQEIIVIENEYYGRALMLDGCWMTSFKDDKYYHECLVHPALSSIDEKSNVLIIGGGDGGTARECVKYSQISKIDLVEIDEEVIKISKKFLKEIGGEAWN
;
A
#
# COMPACT_ATOMS: atom_id res chain seq x y z
N MET A 1 -28.02 -4.50 7.62
CA MET A 1 -26.97 -5.13 8.42
C MET A 1 -26.24 -4.05 9.18
N THR A 2 -26.15 -4.15 10.48
CA THR A 2 -25.35 -3.24 11.31
C THR A 2 -23.87 -3.53 11.02
N HIS A 3 -23.19 -2.64 10.29
CA HIS A 3 -21.75 -2.70 10.13
C HIS A 3 -21.11 -2.48 11.50
N ILE A 4 -20.39 -3.47 12.00
CA ILE A 4 -19.71 -3.38 13.28
C ILE A 4 -18.37 -2.70 13.03
N SER A 5 -18.29 -1.44 13.41
CA SER A 5 -17.03 -0.70 13.42
C SER A 5 -16.23 -1.05 14.67
N THR A 6 -14.94 -1.28 14.53
CA THR A 6 -14.03 -1.58 15.62
C THR A 6 -12.76 -0.76 15.54
N TRP A 7 -12.12 -0.52 16.69
CA TRP A 7 -10.81 0.11 16.74
C TRP A 7 -9.72 -0.94 16.49
N ILE A 8 -8.80 -0.62 15.59
CA ILE A 8 -7.61 -1.40 15.29
C ILE A 8 -6.41 -0.51 15.53
N ASP A 9 -5.50 -0.97 16.39
CA ASP A 9 -4.41 -0.18 16.91
C ASP A 9 -3.05 -0.74 16.49
N GLU A 10 -2.18 0.17 16.09
CA GLU A 10 -0.74 -0.05 16.02
C GLU A 10 -0.10 0.42 17.33
N TYR A 11 0.78 -0.40 17.89
CA TYR A 11 1.51 -0.09 19.12
C TYR A 11 3.01 -0.04 18.84
N HIS A 12 3.66 1.04 19.26
CA HIS A 12 5.11 1.17 19.16
C HIS A 12 5.68 1.90 20.38
N LYS A 13 6.51 1.20 21.17
CA LYS A 13 7.29 1.76 22.30
C LYS A 13 6.55 2.79 23.15
N GLY A 14 5.36 2.46 23.59
CA GLY A 14 4.55 3.33 24.46
C GLY A 14 3.70 4.36 23.71
N SER A 15 3.70 4.35 22.38
CA SER A 15 2.75 5.08 21.56
C SER A 15 1.68 4.15 20.98
N ARG A 16 0.53 4.73 20.65
CA ARG A 16 -0.59 4.02 20.04
C ARG A 16 -1.18 4.90 18.95
N PHE A 17 -1.40 4.31 17.77
CA PHE A 17 -2.15 4.92 16.68
C PHE A 17 -3.24 3.97 16.22
N GLY A 18 -4.50 4.40 16.28
CA GLY A 18 -5.64 3.56 15.96
C GLY A 18 -6.56 4.18 14.92
N LEU A 19 -7.12 3.33 14.07
CA LEU A 19 -8.21 3.65 13.17
C LEU A 19 -9.45 2.86 13.54
N ASN A 20 -10.61 3.53 13.55
CA ASN A 20 -11.89 2.87 13.72
C ASN A 20 -12.46 2.56 12.34
N GLY A 21 -12.92 1.33 12.11
CA GLY A 21 -13.49 0.98 10.80
C GLY A 21 -14.10 -0.41 10.76
N GLU A 22 -14.71 -0.71 9.62
CA GLU A 22 -15.20 -2.04 9.29
C GLU A 22 -14.05 -2.89 8.73
N ILE A 23 -13.86 -4.09 9.28
CA ILE A 23 -12.88 -5.04 8.75
C ILE A 23 -13.44 -5.65 7.46
N LEU A 24 -12.84 -5.33 6.32
CA LEU A 24 -13.16 -5.90 5.03
C LEU A 24 -12.55 -7.30 4.83
N ILE A 25 -11.33 -7.48 5.33
CA ILE A 25 -10.63 -8.76 5.36
C ILE A 25 -9.63 -8.78 6.50
N LYS A 26 -9.50 -9.94 7.14
CA LYS A 26 -8.44 -10.28 8.09
C LYS A 26 -8.02 -11.71 7.84
N GLN A 27 -6.76 -11.90 7.44
CA GLN A 27 -6.21 -13.24 7.20
C GLN A 27 -4.72 -13.29 7.47
N ASN A 28 -4.20 -14.49 7.65
CA ASN A 28 -2.77 -14.75 7.71
C ASN A 28 -2.29 -15.30 6.37
N SER A 29 -1.20 -14.75 5.86
CA SER A 29 -0.42 -15.35 4.81
C SER A 29 0.62 -16.32 5.40
N LYS A 30 1.52 -16.83 4.57
CA LYS A 30 2.70 -17.56 5.02
C LYS A 30 3.67 -16.67 5.84
N TYR A 31 3.60 -15.36 5.64
CA TYR A 31 4.59 -14.41 6.14
C TYR A 31 4.08 -13.51 7.25
N GLN A 32 2.78 -13.11 7.21
CA GLN A 32 2.25 -12.06 8.07
C GLN A 32 0.73 -12.07 8.17
N GLU A 33 0.20 -11.39 9.18
CA GLU A 33 -1.22 -11.05 9.25
C GLU A 33 -1.51 -9.86 8.33
N ILE A 34 -2.57 -9.95 7.55
CA ILE A 34 -3.02 -8.91 6.62
C ILE A 34 -4.42 -8.48 7.02
N ILE A 35 -4.61 -7.19 7.27
CA ILE A 35 -5.91 -6.59 7.58
C ILE A 35 -6.17 -5.44 6.63
N VAL A 36 -7.37 -5.39 6.04
CA VAL A 36 -7.87 -4.21 5.33
C VAL A 36 -9.16 -3.78 6.01
N ILE A 37 -9.24 -2.50 6.30
CA ILE A 37 -10.45 -1.88 6.87
C ILE A 37 -11.01 -0.81 5.94
N GLU A 38 -12.30 -0.52 6.09
CA GLU A 38 -12.94 0.70 5.58
C GLU A 38 -13.09 1.70 6.73
N ASN A 39 -12.43 2.83 6.63
CA ASN A 39 -12.51 3.94 7.59
C ASN A 39 -13.20 5.13 6.93
N GLU A 40 -14.07 5.82 7.65
CA GLU A 40 -14.85 6.94 7.10
C GLU A 40 -13.98 8.10 6.58
N TYR A 41 -12.85 8.37 7.23
CA TYR A 41 -11.97 9.50 6.89
C TYR A 41 -10.79 9.12 6.00
N TYR A 42 -10.15 7.97 6.27
CA TYR A 42 -8.98 7.51 5.52
C TYR A 42 -9.32 6.64 4.31
N GLY A 43 -10.59 6.22 4.17
CA GLY A 43 -10.99 5.23 3.19
C GLY A 43 -10.42 3.85 3.53
N ARG A 44 -10.09 3.06 2.54
CA ARG A 44 -9.49 1.75 2.81
C ARG A 44 -8.05 1.90 3.28
N ALA A 45 -7.74 1.19 4.35
CA ALA A 45 -6.41 1.18 4.96
C ALA A 45 -5.91 -0.25 5.13
N LEU A 46 -4.61 -0.45 4.86
CA LEU A 46 -3.90 -1.73 4.95
C LEU A 46 -3.02 -1.75 6.19
N MET A 47 -3.14 -2.82 6.97
CA MET A 47 -2.25 -3.15 8.08
C MET A 47 -1.56 -4.49 7.82
N LEU A 48 -0.27 -4.57 8.06
CA LEU A 48 0.54 -5.78 8.00
C LEU A 48 1.23 -6.00 9.34
N ASP A 49 1.03 -7.17 9.95
CA ASP A 49 1.60 -7.51 11.28
C ASP A 49 1.43 -6.41 12.33
N GLY A 50 0.25 -5.78 12.37
CA GLY A 50 -0.06 -4.74 13.35
C GLY A 50 0.52 -3.36 13.05
N CYS A 51 1.11 -3.14 11.86
CA CYS A 51 1.63 -1.84 11.41
C CYS A 51 0.79 -1.29 10.26
N TRP A 52 0.35 -0.03 10.36
CA TRP A 52 -0.33 0.65 9.26
C TRP A 52 0.63 0.93 8.11
N MET A 53 0.30 0.47 6.91
CA MET A 53 1.17 0.58 5.75
C MET A 53 0.73 1.69 4.80
N THR A 54 -0.57 1.79 4.52
CA THR A 54 -1.11 2.75 3.54
C THR A 54 -2.60 2.93 3.72
N SER A 55 -3.14 4.07 3.25
CA SER A 55 -4.58 4.32 3.15
C SER A 55 -4.90 5.11 1.88
N PHE A 56 -6.18 5.09 1.44
CA PHE A 56 -6.60 5.87 0.26
C PHE A 56 -6.36 7.38 0.42
N LYS A 57 -6.36 7.87 1.66
CA LYS A 57 -6.24 9.31 1.94
C LYS A 57 -4.80 9.81 1.79
N ASP A 58 -3.83 9.05 2.26
CA ASP A 58 -2.45 9.53 2.43
C ASP A 58 -1.40 8.76 1.62
N ASP A 59 -1.79 7.70 0.90
CA ASP A 59 -0.87 6.90 0.09
C ASP A 59 -0.04 7.75 -0.89
N LYS A 60 -0.65 8.78 -1.48
CA LYS A 60 0.02 9.65 -2.45
C LYS A 60 1.19 10.42 -1.85
N TYR A 61 1.03 10.96 -0.65
CA TYR A 61 2.11 11.67 0.03
C TYR A 61 3.35 10.79 0.22
N TYR A 62 3.12 9.56 0.66
CA TYR A 62 4.20 8.59 0.84
C TYR A 62 4.84 8.18 -0.49
N HIS A 63 4.05 7.71 -1.44
CA HIS A 63 4.56 7.15 -2.69
C HIS A 63 5.19 8.22 -3.59
N GLU A 64 4.61 9.40 -3.67
CA GLU A 64 5.20 10.52 -4.42
C GLU A 64 6.54 10.97 -3.82
N CYS A 65 6.61 11.11 -2.49
CA CYS A 65 7.85 11.46 -1.81
C CYS A 65 8.93 10.37 -1.91
N LEU A 66 8.54 9.11 -2.01
CA LEU A 66 9.48 8.01 -2.19
C LEU A 66 10.07 7.98 -3.60
N VAL A 67 9.25 8.19 -4.63
CA VAL A 67 9.60 7.95 -6.04
C VAL A 67 10.17 9.19 -6.72
N HIS A 68 9.46 10.32 -6.64
CA HIS A 68 9.79 11.48 -7.48
C HIS A 68 11.12 12.15 -7.18
N PRO A 69 11.57 12.33 -5.92
CA PRO A 69 12.88 12.92 -5.66
C PRO A 69 14.02 12.09 -6.27
N ALA A 70 13.95 10.76 -6.15
CA ALA A 70 14.96 9.88 -6.71
C ALA A 70 14.93 9.89 -8.25
N LEU A 71 13.77 9.66 -8.86
CA LEU A 71 13.65 9.58 -10.31
C LEU A 71 13.87 10.92 -11.03
N SER A 72 13.59 12.05 -10.37
CA SER A 72 13.83 13.37 -10.93
C SER A 72 15.30 13.79 -10.90
N SER A 73 16.10 13.16 -10.04
CA SER A 73 17.53 13.47 -9.89
C SER A 73 18.45 12.72 -10.85
N ILE A 74 17.93 11.78 -11.62
CA ILE A 74 18.69 10.99 -12.60
C ILE A 74 18.20 11.25 -14.02
N ASP A 75 19.13 11.41 -14.96
CA ASP A 75 18.80 11.70 -16.36
C ASP A 75 18.36 10.44 -17.10
N GLU A 76 19.11 9.33 -16.95
CA GLU A 76 18.80 8.06 -17.60
C GLU A 76 18.10 7.10 -16.62
N LYS A 77 16.82 6.82 -16.89
CA LYS A 77 15.96 5.98 -16.05
C LYS A 77 15.14 5.01 -16.92
N SER A 78 15.73 3.95 -17.39
CA SER A 78 15.04 2.96 -18.23
C SER A 78 14.49 1.77 -17.47
N ASN A 79 15.13 1.38 -16.36
CA ASN A 79 14.75 0.21 -15.58
C ASN A 79 14.63 0.58 -14.10
N VAL A 80 13.57 0.12 -13.46
CA VAL A 80 13.32 0.32 -12.03
C VAL A 80 13.10 -1.03 -11.37
N LEU A 81 13.76 -1.25 -10.24
CA LEU A 81 13.50 -2.37 -9.34
C LEU A 81 12.81 -1.85 -8.08
N ILE A 82 11.65 -2.41 -7.77
CA ILE A 82 10.91 -2.15 -6.54
C ILE A 82 11.02 -3.39 -5.65
N ILE A 83 11.58 -3.23 -4.46
CA ILE A 83 11.69 -4.31 -3.48
C ILE A 83 10.58 -4.12 -2.45
N GLY A 84 9.64 -5.07 -2.38
CA GLY A 84 8.38 -4.92 -1.69
C GLY A 84 7.34 -4.19 -2.54
N GLY A 85 6.51 -3.38 -1.92
CA GLY A 85 5.54 -2.52 -2.62
C GLY A 85 4.34 -3.25 -3.21
N GLY A 86 3.92 -4.35 -2.58
CA GLY A 86 2.80 -5.17 -3.02
C GLY A 86 1.44 -4.46 -3.04
N ASP A 87 1.35 -3.23 -2.51
CA ASP A 87 0.17 -2.36 -2.64
C ASP A 87 0.08 -1.68 -4.02
N GLY A 88 1.21 -1.63 -4.76
CA GLY A 88 1.29 -1.07 -6.10
C GLY A 88 1.49 0.45 -6.17
N GLY A 89 1.48 1.16 -5.04
CA GLY A 89 1.58 2.62 -5.04
C GLY A 89 2.91 3.14 -5.59
N THR A 90 4.02 2.51 -5.22
CA THR A 90 5.34 2.83 -5.78
C THR A 90 5.38 2.61 -7.30
N ALA A 91 4.85 1.47 -7.77
CA ALA A 91 4.78 1.17 -9.19
C ALA A 91 3.90 2.17 -9.94
N ARG A 92 2.76 2.57 -9.36
CA ARG A 92 1.89 3.63 -9.91
C ARG A 92 2.66 4.93 -10.16
N GLU A 93 3.50 5.35 -9.22
CA GLU A 93 4.29 6.57 -9.40
C GLU A 93 5.39 6.39 -10.46
N CYS A 94 5.99 5.21 -10.55
CA CYS A 94 7.01 4.92 -11.55
C CYS A 94 6.46 4.92 -12.99
N VAL A 95 5.27 4.39 -13.24
CA VAL A 95 4.68 4.35 -14.60
C VAL A 95 4.37 5.73 -15.18
N LYS A 96 4.39 6.78 -14.37
CA LYS A 96 4.23 8.17 -14.85
C LYS A 96 5.42 8.68 -15.66
N TYR A 97 6.57 8.02 -15.58
CA TYR A 97 7.78 8.40 -16.30
C TYR A 97 7.89 7.66 -17.63
N SER A 98 7.71 8.36 -18.73
CA SER A 98 7.76 7.79 -20.09
C SER A 98 9.12 7.20 -20.47
N GLN A 99 10.20 7.60 -19.78
CA GLN A 99 11.54 7.04 -19.99
C GLN A 99 11.72 5.64 -19.38
N ILE A 100 10.84 5.23 -18.45
CA ILE A 100 10.91 3.90 -17.85
C ILE A 100 10.30 2.90 -18.81
N SER A 101 11.10 1.95 -19.26
CA SER A 101 10.68 0.88 -20.16
C SER A 101 10.39 -0.43 -19.44
N LYS A 102 10.91 -0.58 -18.20
CA LYS A 102 10.74 -1.79 -17.41
C LYS A 102 10.67 -1.48 -15.92
N ILE A 103 9.69 -2.07 -15.25
CA ILE A 103 9.55 -2.06 -13.79
C ILE A 103 9.48 -3.51 -13.31
N ASP A 104 10.42 -3.91 -12.48
CA ASP A 104 10.40 -5.19 -11.77
C ASP A 104 9.95 -4.92 -10.32
N LEU A 105 8.79 -5.43 -9.92
CA LEU A 105 8.32 -5.39 -8.55
C LEU A 105 8.49 -6.77 -7.92
N VAL A 106 9.24 -6.85 -6.83
CA VAL A 106 9.56 -8.10 -6.12
C VAL A 106 8.96 -8.03 -4.72
N GLU A 107 7.77 -8.60 -4.57
CA GLU A 107 7.06 -8.74 -3.30
C GLU A 107 7.17 -10.18 -2.80
N ILE A 108 7.59 -10.38 -1.54
CA ILE A 108 7.74 -11.71 -0.95
C ILE A 108 6.38 -12.37 -0.67
N ASP A 109 5.36 -11.56 -0.40
CA ASP A 109 4.04 -12.02 -0.01
C ASP A 109 3.02 -11.83 -1.13
N GLU A 110 2.79 -12.88 -1.91
CA GLU A 110 1.82 -12.89 -3.00
C GLU A 110 0.39 -12.50 -2.52
N GLU A 111 0.05 -12.83 -1.26
CA GLU A 111 -1.27 -12.50 -0.72
C GLU A 111 -1.46 -10.99 -0.55
N VAL A 112 -0.41 -10.24 -0.23
CA VAL A 112 -0.46 -8.77 -0.20
C VAL A 112 -0.84 -8.23 -1.56
N ILE A 113 -0.23 -8.73 -2.65
CA ILE A 113 -0.56 -8.32 -4.02
C ILE A 113 -2.03 -8.65 -4.35
N LYS A 114 -2.49 -9.86 -4.06
CA LYS A 114 -3.87 -10.30 -4.34
C LYS A 114 -4.90 -9.45 -3.61
N ILE A 115 -4.66 -9.20 -2.32
CA ILE A 115 -5.53 -8.38 -1.46
C ILE A 115 -5.54 -6.93 -1.95
N SER A 116 -4.37 -6.38 -2.27
CA SER A 116 -4.26 -5.01 -2.79
C SER A 116 -4.98 -4.83 -4.11
N LYS A 117 -4.83 -5.75 -5.04
CA LYS A 117 -5.60 -5.74 -6.31
C LYS A 117 -7.11 -5.81 -6.09
N LYS A 118 -7.56 -6.52 -5.06
CA LYS A 118 -8.98 -6.69 -4.76
C LYS A 118 -9.58 -5.52 -3.98
N PHE A 119 -8.90 -5.05 -2.95
CA PHE A 119 -9.45 -4.10 -1.99
C PHE A 119 -8.85 -2.69 -2.10
N LEU A 120 -7.61 -2.56 -2.61
CA LEU A 120 -6.84 -1.33 -2.67
C LEU A 120 -6.47 -0.96 -4.12
N LYS A 121 -7.32 -1.32 -5.08
CA LYS A 121 -7.05 -1.14 -6.51
C LYS A 121 -6.68 0.32 -6.87
N GLU A 122 -7.25 1.29 -6.17
CA GLU A 122 -6.99 2.71 -6.39
C GLU A 122 -5.53 3.10 -6.08
N ILE A 123 -4.89 2.42 -5.12
CA ILE A 123 -3.49 2.69 -4.76
C ILE A 123 -2.56 2.28 -5.89
N GLY A 124 -2.69 1.07 -6.41
CA GLY A 124 -1.87 0.60 -7.53
C GLY A 124 -2.24 1.22 -8.88
N GLY A 125 -3.50 1.64 -9.04
CA GLY A 125 -3.97 2.35 -10.22
C GLY A 125 -3.58 1.67 -11.54
N GLU A 126 -2.96 2.43 -12.44
CA GLU A 126 -2.55 1.96 -13.77
C GLU A 126 -1.42 0.89 -13.73
N ALA A 127 -0.66 0.80 -12.65
CA ALA A 127 0.38 -0.22 -12.52
C ALA A 127 -0.17 -1.66 -12.45
N TRP A 128 -1.47 -1.81 -12.23
CA TRP A 128 -2.14 -3.11 -12.22
C TRP A 128 -2.72 -3.56 -13.58
N ASN A 129 -2.57 -2.73 -14.63
CA ASN A 129 -3.10 -3.01 -15.97
C ASN A 129 -2.12 -3.76 -16.87
#